data_851fa00f1d0e2479fe3ebd4e36175fc4
#
_entry.id   851fa00f1d0e2479fe3ebd4e36175fc4
#
_cell.length_a   1.000
_cell.length_b   1.000
_cell.length_c   1.000
_cell.angle_alpha   90.00
_cell.angle_beta   90.00
_cell.angle_gamma   90.00
#
_symmetry.space_group_name_H-M   'P 1'
#
loop_
_entity.id
_entity.type
_entity.pdbx_description
1 polymer ?
#
loop_
_entity_poly.entity_id
_entity_poly.type
_entity_poly.pdbx_seq_one_letter_code
_entity_poly.pdbx_strand_id
1 'polypeptide(L)'
;MPLYGLCRRLLAPLALLMIVGLAAGGSRGAAAPVTYYATLSGAQVVPPVLTSASGFVQIIFESNTKRIDYSIVLFGTSAQDIAGAELREGAFGTTGILTQKLAGAGWTQITGALGLTDSQIATLNSGGFYVEVRSVSKGGPLIRGQILPPAAAGAQPTPPIPTPFPSPVPPSVSSPSQAQAQAAVVAPRGLITPPSTGDAGLKRR
;
A
#
# COMPACT_ATOMS: atom_id res chain seq x y z
N MET A 1 35.49 -63.85 -82.84
CA MET A 1 36.85 -63.30 -82.72
C MET A 1 36.79 -61.86 -82.34
N PRO A 2 37.73 -61.40 -81.56
CA PRO A 2 37.54 -60.54 -80.44
C PRO A 2 37.85 -59.07 -80.77
N LEU A 3 37.54 -58.19 -79.89
CA LEU A 3 38.52 -57.25 -79.41
C LEU A 3 37.93 -56.22 -78.49
N TYR A 4 38.50 -56.27 -77.39
CA TYR A 4 38.47 -55.34 -76.23
C TYR A 4 38.72 -53.88 -76.62
N GLY A 5 37.91 -53.00 -76.11
CA GLY A 5 38.15 -51.59 -76.16
C GLY A 5 37.87 -50.95 -74.79
N LEU A 6 38.90 -50.80 -74.09
CA LEU A 6 39.08 -50.20 -72.79
C LEU A 6 38.52 -48.77 -72.78
N CYS A 7 37.46 -48.52 -72.14
CA CYS A 7 37.02 -47.16 -71.94
C CYS A 7 37.16 -46.78 -70.47
N ARG A 8 38.13 -45.98 -70.29
CA ARG A 8 38.71 -45.45 -69.06
C ARG A 8 37.72 -44.57 -68.32
N ARG A 9 37.47 -44.95 -67.12
CA ARG A 9 36.64 -44.24 -66.14
C ARG A 9 37.17 -42.82 -65.87
N LEU A 10 36.37 -41.84 -66.12
CA LEU A 10 36.55 -40.54 -65.59
C LEU A 10 35.47 -40.38 -64.49
N LEU A 11 35.88 -40.61 -63.23
CA LEU A 11 35.17 -40.32 -62.05
C LEU A 11 35.34 -38.83 -61.79
N ALA A 12 34.32 -38.05 -62.04
CA ALA A 12 34.21 -36.71 -61.53
C ALA A 12 33.59 -36.76 -60.11
N PRO A 13 34.25 -36.31 -59.08
CA PRO A 13 33.61 -36.16 -57.75
C PRO A 13 32.66 -34.99 -57.77
N LEU A 14 31.37 -35.30 -57.72
CA LEU A 14 30.32 -34.37 -57.44
C LEU A 14 30.49 -33.90 -55.97
N ALA A 15 31.20 -32.83 -55.79
CA ALA A 15 31.29 -32.18 -54.50
C ALA A 15 29.90 -31.61 -54.10
N LEU A 16 29.19 -32.43 -53.34
CA LEU A 16 27.94 -32.01 -52.68
C LEU A 16 28.29 -30.97 -51.59
N LEU A 17 28.25 -29.70 -51.96
CA LEU A 17 28.38 -28.57 -51.02
C LEU A 17 27.13 -28.57 -50.14
N MET A 18 27.17 -29.24 -49.00
CA MET A 18 26.20 -29.06 -47.91
C MET A 18 26.42 -27.68 -47.35
N ILE A 19 25.63 -26.73 -47.78
CA ILE A 19 25.42 -25.46 -47.07
C ILE A 19 24.59 -25.80 -45.83
N VAL A 20 25.27 -26.09 -44.72
CA VAL A 20 24.66 -26.08 -43.40
C VAL A 20 24.31 -24.65 -43.10
N GLY A 21 23.12 -24.25 -43.49
CA GLY A 21 22.50 -22.99 -43.04
C GLY A 21 22.33 -23.08 -41.54
N LEU A 22 23.31 -22.54 -40.80
CA LEU A 22 23.21 -22.29 -39.39
C LEU A 22 22.13 -21.20 -39.22
N ALA A 23 20.86 -21.64 -39.18
CA ALA A 23 19.77 -20.80 -38.72
C ALA A 23 20.11 -20.46 -37.27
N ALA A 24 20.79 -19.32 -37.07
CA ALA A 24 20.85 -18.66 -35.78
C ALA A 24 19.42 -18.22 -35.46
N GLY A 25 18.64 -19.18 -34.97
CA GLY A 25 17.37 -18.94 -34.30
C GLY A 25 17.69 -18.09 -33.07
N GLY A 26 17.74 -16.77 -33.27
CA GLY A 26 17.79 -15.85 -32.17
C GLY A 26 16.58 -16.13 -31.31
N SER A 27 16.76 -16.84 -30.20
CA SER A 27 15.80 -16.93 -29.14
C SER A 27 15.50 -15.46 -28.75
N ARG A 28 14.37 -14.92 -29.19
CA ARG A 28 13.85 -13.70 -28.58
C ARG A 28 13.66 -14.06 -27.12
N GLY A 29 14.66 -13.76 -26.31
CA GLY A 29 14.60 -13.96 -24.89
C GLY A 29 13.33 -13.27 -24.40
N ALA A 30 12.41 -14.03 -23.80
CA ALA A 30 11.27 -13.43 -23.13
C ALA A 30 11.82 -12.42 -22.15
N ALA A 31 11.37 -11.18 -22.25
CA ALA A 31 11.78 -10.17 -21.28
C ALA A 31 11.36 -10.65 -19.89
N ALA A 32 12.26 -10.55 -18.92
CA ALA A 32 11.96 -10.93 -17.55
C ALA A 32 10.81 -10.08 -16.99
N PRO A 33 9.92 -10.67 -16.18
CA PRO A 33 8.85 -9.93 -15.55
C PRO A 33 9.40 -8.85 -14.62
N VAL A 34 8.74 -7.70 -14.59
CA VAL A 34 9.12 -6.56 -13.77
C VAL A 34 8.19 -6.46 -12.58
N THR A 35 8.75 -6.37 -11.37
CA THR A 35 7.95 -6.27 -10.15
C THR A 35 7.91 -4.82 -9.65
N TYR A 36 6.71 -4.34 -9.37
CA TYR A 36 6.42 -3.04 -8.79
C TYR A 36 5.82 -3.23 -7.40
N TYR A 37 6.02 -2.23 -6.53
CA TYR A 37 5.51 -2.24 -5.17
C TYR A 37 4.83 -0.93 -4.83
N ALA A 38 3.86 -1.01 -3.90
CA ALA A 38 3.26 0.15 -3.28
C ALA A 38 2.96 -0.14 -1.80
N THR A 39 3.27 0.80 -0.93
CA THR A 39 2.84 0.78 0.46
C THR A 39 1.57 1.63 0.58
N LEU A 40 0.50 1.03 1.13
CA LEU A 40 -0.77 1.70 1.32
C LEU A 40 -0.83 2.34 2.71
N SER A 41 -1.22 3.61 2.77
CA SER A 41 -1.42 4.33 4.04
C SER A 41 -2.49 5.40 3.91
N GLY A 42 -3.10 5.77 5.04
CA GLY A 42 -4.06 6.88 5.08
C GLY A 42 -3.42 8.24 4.79
N ALA A 43 -2.12 8.39 5.09
CA ALA A 43 -1.37 9.61 4.82
C ALA A 43 -1.22 9.92 3.32
N GLN A 44 -1.30 8.92 2.44
CA GLN A 44 -1.24 9.11 0.99
C GLN A 44 -2.60 9.41 0.35
N VAL A 45 -3.70 9.29 1.07
CA VAL A 45 -5.04 9.68 0.60
C VAL A 45 -5.11 11.19 0.44
N VAL A 46 -5.89 11.69 -0.49
CA VAL A 46 -6.04 13.13 -0.73
C VAL A 46 -7.52 13.53 -0.56
N PRO A 47 -7.85 14.32 0.47
CA PRO A 47 -7.01 14.72 1.61
C PRO A 47 -6.62 13.54 2.53
N PRO A 48 -5.54 13.64 3.34
CA PRO A 48 -5.10 12.56 4.20
C PRO A 48 -6.17 12.07 5.18
N VAL A 49 -6.21 10.75 5.38
CA VAL A 49 -7.16 10.08 6.30
C VAL A 49 -6.40 9.55 7.51
N LEU A 50 -6.84 9.93 8.70
CA LEU A 50 -6.32 9.35 9.93
C LEU A 50 -6.91 7.95 10.13
N THR A 51 -6.07 6.93 10.08
CA THR A 51 -6.44 5.52 10.21
C THR A 51 -5.24 4.68 10.64
N SER A 52 -5.51 3.57 11.35
CA SER A 52 -4.52 2.53 11.63
C SER A 52 -4.39 1.53 10.48
N ALA A 53 -5.29 1.61 9.49
CA ALA A 53 -5.22 0.74 8.33
C ALA A 53 -3.97 1.01 7.50
N SER A 54 -3.34 -0.04 7.04
CA SER A 54 -2.19 -0.03 6.16
C SER A 54 -2.24 -1.21 5.20
N GLY A 55 -1.36 -1.26 4.23
CA GLY A 55 -1.32 -2.39 3.32
C GLY A 55 -0.10 -2.38 2.43
N PHE A 56 0.01 -3.44 1.65
CA PHE A 56 1.08 -3.65 0.69
C PHE A 56 0.50 -4.17 -0.62
N VAL A 57 1.01 -3.65 -1.72
CA VAL A 57 0.67 -4.09 -3.08
C VAL A 57 1.94 -4.55 -3.76
N GLN A 58 1.87 -5.73 -4.38
CA GLN A 58 2.86 -6.24 -5.32
C GLN A 58 2.20 -6.38 -6.69
N ILE A 59 2.87 -5.94 -7.72
CA ILE A 59 2.44 -6.06 -9.11
C ILE A 59 3.59 -6.68 -9.90
N ILE A 60 3.31 -7.75 -10.62
CA ILE A 60 4.24 -8.40 -11.54
C ILE A 60 3.77 -8.10 -12.95
N PHE A 61 4.56 -7.38 -13.72
CA PHE A 61 4.26 -7.02 -15.10
C PHE A 61 4.99 -7.91 -16.08
N GLU A 62 4.22 -8.54 -16.95
CA GLU A 62 4.67 -9.39 -18.06
C GLU A 62 4.58 -8.61 -19.38
N SER A 63 5.71 -8.16 -19.90
CA SER A 63 5.74 -7.33 -21.11
C SER A 63 5.25 -8.04 -22.37
N ASN A 64 5.50 -9.35 -22.49
CA ASN A 64 5.11 -10.13 -23.67
C ASN A 64 3.60 -10.26 -23.83
N THR A 65 2.88 -10.32 -22.72
CA THR A 65 1.41 -10.47 -22.67
C THR A 65 0.71 -9.16 -22.35
N LYS A 66 1.47 -8.09 -22.02
CA LYS A 66 0.97 -6.80 -21.55
C LYS A 66 0.03 -6.96 -20.36
N ARG A 67 0.34 -7.91 -19.48
CA ARG A 67 -0.48 -8.30 -18.33
C ARG A 67 0.22 -7.93 -17.03
N ILE A 68 -0.57 -7.56 -16.05
CA ILE A 68 -0.13 -7.51 -14.66
C ILE A 68 -0.87 -8.55 -13.84
N ASP A 69 -0.13 -9.22 -12.96
CA ASP A 69 -0.67 -9.97 -11.83
C ASP A 69 -0.44 -9.15 -10.58
N TYR A 70 -1.46 -9.02 -9.71
CA TYR A 70 -1.37 -8.21 -8.51
C TYR A 70 -1.77 -8.99 -7.27
N SER A 71 -1.16 -8.62 -6.15
CA SER A 71 -1.50 -9.08 -4.81
C SER A 71 -1.61 -7.87 -3.88
N ILE A 72 -2.68 -7.80 -3.11
CA ILE A 72 -2.93 -6.74 -2.13
C ILE A 72 -3.17 -7.39 -0.78
N VAL A 73 -2.48 -6.93 0.25
CA VAL A 73 -2.65 -7.37 1.64
C VAL A 73 -2.89 -6.15 2.52
N LEU A 74 -3.90 -6.23 3.38
CA LEU A 74 -4.32 -5.15 4.28
C LEU A 74 -4.11 -5.55 5.74
N PHE A 75 -3.77 -4.56 6.57
CA PHE A 75 -3.56 -4.68 8.00
C PHE A 75 -4.33 -3.57 8.72
N GLY A 76 -4.68 -3.79 10.00
CA GLY A 76 -5.33 -2.79 10.84
C GLY A 76 -6.76 -2.41 10.40
N THR A 77 -7.40 -3.27 9.60
CA THR A 77 -8.79 -3.14 9.14
C THR A 77 -9.46 -4.50 9.09
N SER A 78 -10.78 -4.54 9.01
CA SER A 78 -11.56 -5.77 8.84
C SER A 78 -12.08 -5.91 7.41
N ALA A 79 -12.32 -7.15 6.97
CA ALA A 79 -12.89 -7.41 5.66
C ALA A 79 -14.25 -6.73 5.45
N GLN A 80 -15.07 -6.68 6.50
CA GLN A 80 -16.41 -6.07 6.47
C GLN A 80 -16.36 -4.55 6.21
N ASP A 81 -15.26 -3.89 6.58
CA ASP A 81 -15.10 -2.45 6.34
C ASP A 81 -14.60 -2.14 4.93
N ILE A 82 -14.09 -3.11 4.19
CA ILE A 82 -13.59 -2.88 2.84
C ILE A 82 -14.74 -2.85 1.84
N ALA A 83 -14.91 -1.71 1.17
CA ALA A 83 -15.87 -1.52 0.08
C ALA A 83 -15.31 -1.92 -1.29
N GLY A 84 -13.98 -1.91 -1.44
CA GLY A 84 -13.31 -2.33 -2.67
C GLY A 84 -11.92 -1.74 -2.82
N ALA A 85 -11.24 -2.16 -3.90
CA ALA A 85 -9.97 -1.59 -4.34
C ALA A 85 -10.05 -1.14 -5.80
N GLU A 86 -9.36 -0.05 -6.10
CA GLU A 86 -9.35 0.61 -7.39
C GLU A 86 -7.91 0.90 -7.83
N LEU A 87 -7.62 0.64 -9.10
CA LEU A 87 -6.44 1.17 -9.78
C LEU A 87 -6.82 2.51 -10.39
N ARG A 88 -6.07 3.54 -10.05
CA ARG A 88 -6.35 4.91 -10.50
C ARG A 88 -5.10 5.52 -11.12
N GLU A 89 -5.29 6.40 -12.08
CA GLU A 89 -4.22 7.14 -12.75
C GLU A 89 -4.15 8.56 -12.18
N GLY A 90 -2.98 8.95 -11.70
CA GLY A 90 -2.71 10.28 -11.14
C GLY A 90 -1.33 10.34 -10.49
N ALA A 91 -0.78 11.54 -10.46
CA ALA A 91 0.50 11.80 -9.81
C ALA A 91 0.40 11.65 -8.29
N PHE A 92 1.54 11.48 -7.63
CA PHE A 92 1.61 11.47 -6.18
C PHE A 92 1.02 12.75 -5.58
N GLY A 93 0.19 12.59 -4.55
CA GLY A 93 -0.45 13.72 -3.86
C GLY A 93 -1.62 14.37 -4.62
N THR A 94 -2.06 13.81 -5.76
CA THR A 94 -3.22 14.32 -6.49
C THR A 94 -4.33 13.28 -6.56
N THR A 95 -5.58 13.73 -6.66
CA THR A 95 -6.71 12.86 -6.97
C THR A 95 -6.70 12.54 -8.45
N GLY A 96 -6.72 11.26 -8.79
CA GLY A 96 -6.69 10.78 -10.17
C GLY A 96 -8.01 10.18 -10.64
N ILE A 97 -8.03 9.73 -11.88
CA ILE A 97 -9.19 9.09 -12.50
C ILE A 97 -9.18 7.58 -12.23
N LEU A 98 -10.37 6.99 -12.13
CA LEU A 98 -10.55 5.55 -12.05
C LEU A 98 -10.15 4.90 -13.38
N THR A 99 -9.18 4.00 -13.35
CA THR A 99 -8.77 3.21 -14.50
C THR A 99 -9.43 1.84 -14.49
N GLN A 100 -9.38 1.14 -13.34
CA GLN A 100 -9.90 -0.21 -13.21
C GLN A 100 -10.30 -0.53 -11.77
N LYS A 101 -11.42 -1.24 -11.58
CA LYS A 101 -11.75 -1.89 -10.32
C LYS A 101 -10.89 -3.15 -10.16
N LEU A 102 -10.17 -3.25 -9.03
CA LEU A 102 -9.36 -4.42 -8.70
C LEU A 102 -10.16 -5.44 -7.88
N ALA A 103 -11.00 -4.96 -6.96
CA ALA A 103 -11.79 -5.81 -6.09
C ALA A 103 -13.11 -5.16 -5.68
N GLY A 104 -14.12 -6.01 -5.37
CA GLY A 104 -15.32 -5.63 -4.65
C GLY A 104 -15.12 -5.53 -3.15
N ALA A 105 -16.19 -5.70 -2.38
CA ALA A 105 -16.17 -5.61 -0.91
C ALA A 105 -15.74 -6.94 -0.24
N GLY A 106 -15.35 -6.87 1.04
CA GLY A 106 -15.32 -8.05 1.89
C GLY A 106 -14.02 -8.85 1.91
N TRP A 107 -12.86 -8.21 1.87
CA TRP A 107 -11.56 -8.89 1.86
C TRP A 107 -10.48 -8.12 2.64
N THR A 108 -9.43 -8.83 3.05
CA THR A 108 -8.17 -8.24 3.58
C THR A 108 -6.96 -8.72 2.80
N GLN A 109 -7.14 -9.76 1.98
CA GLN A 109 -6.13 -10.22 1.03
C GLN A 109 -6.80 -10.59 -0.28
N ILE A 110 -6.21 -10.19 -1.40
CA ILE A 110 -6.73 -10.47 -2.73
C ILE A 110 -5.58 -10.59 -3.73
N THR A 111 -5.79 -11.42 -4.74
CA THR A 111 -4.96 -11.53 -5.93
C THR A 111 -5.83 -11.42 -7.17
N GLY A 112 -5.25 -10.94 -8.24
CA GLY A 112 -5.95 -10.85 -9.51
C GLY A 112 -5.00 -10.51 -10.64
N ALA A 113 -5.57 -10.33 -11.83
CA ALA A 113 -4.80 -10.00 -13.02
C ALA A 113 -5.62 -9.12 -13.96
N LEU A 114 -4.92 -8.30 -14.73
CA LEU A 114 -5.54 -7.50 -15.79
C LEU A 114 -4.55 -7.21 -16.92
N GLY A 115 -5.08 -7.04 -18.14
CA GLY A 115 -4.31 -6.58 -19.29
C GLY A 115 -4.18 -5.07 -19.29
N LEU A 116 -3.05 -4.58 -19.78
CA LEU A 116 -2.78 -3.15 -19.93
C LEU A 116 -2.66 -2.76 -21.39
N THR A 117 -3.15 -1.58 -21.74
CA THR A 117 -2.86 -0.92 -23.02
C THR A 117 -1.44 -0.36 -23.01
N ASP A 118 -0.89 -0.02 -24.19
CA ASP A 118 0.43 0.59 -24.29
C ASP A 118 0.52 1.93 -23.53
N SER A 119 -0.54 2.72 -23.55
CA SER A 119 -0.64 3.95 -22.76
C SER A 119 -0.56 3.66 -21.26
N GLN A 120 -1.28 2.66 -20.77
CA GLN A 120 -1.27 2.27 -19.37
C GLN A 120 0.09 1.70 -18.94
N ILE A 121 0.78 0.99 -19.83
CA ILE A 121 2.16 0.52 -19.58
C ILE A 121 3.11 1.71 -19.42
N ALA A 122 2.98 2.74 -20.26
CA ALA A 122 3.77 3.96 -20.12
C ALA A 122 3.48 4.67 -18.78
N THR A 123 2.20 4.75 -18.38
CA THR A 123 1.79 5.29 -17.07
C THR A 123 2.35 4.46 -15.90
N LEU A 124 2.33 3.11 -16.00
CA LEU A 124 2.92 2.23 -14.99
C LEU A 124 4.42 2.47 -14.83
N ASN A 125 5.13 2.53 -15.94
CA ASN A 125 6.59 2.74 -15.95
C ASN A 125 7.01 4.12 -15.44
N SER A 126 6.16 5.13 -15.59
CA SER A 126 6.41 6.48 -15.06
C SER A 126 5.96 6.66 -13.60
N GLY A 127 5.37 5.62 -12.97
CA GLY A 127 4.84 5.73 -11.61
C GLY A 127 3.56 6.54 -11.52
N GLY A 128 2.81 6.66 -12.63
CA GLY A 128 1.56 7.42 -12.70
C GLY A 128 0.33 6.67 -12.19
N PHE A 129 0.46 5.42 -11.72
CA PHE A 129 -0.63 4.66 -11.13
C PHE A 129 -0.56 4.61 -9.62
N TYR A 130 -1.72 4.53 -8.98
CA TYR A 130 -1.85 4.22 -7.57
C TYR A 130 -3.03 3.27 -7.30
N VAL A 131 -2.93 2.54 -6.19
CA VAL A 131 -4.03 1.74 -5.66
C VAL A 131 -4.72 2.53 -4.56
N GLU A 132 -6.04 2.58 -4.61
CA GLU A 132 -6.90 3.16 -3.57
C GLU A 132 -7.84 2.10 -3.03
N VAL A 133 -7.83 1.93 -1.71
CA VAL A 133 -8.76 1.04 -1.00
C VAL A 133 -9.81 1.89 -0.32
N ARG A 134 -11.07 1.52 -0.52
CA ARG A 134 -12.23 2.26 -0.01
C ARG A 134 -12.86 1.52 1.16
N SER A 135 -13.39 2.29 2.12
CA SER A 135 -14.05 1.80 3.33
C SER A 135 -15.56 2.02 3.26
N VAL A 136 -16.30 1.06 3.79
CA VAL A 136 -17.74 1.17 4.00
C VAL A 136 -18.03 2.21 5.09
N SER A 137 -17.37 2.10 6.22
CA SER A 137 -17.60 2.98 7.39
C SER A 137 -17.23 4.44 7.13
N LYS A 138 -16.19 4.68 6.31
CA LYS A 138 -15.78 6.02 5.90
C LYS A 138 -16.59 6.57 4.72
N GLY A 139 -17.28 5.70 3.97
CA GLY A 139 -17.98 6.09 2.74
C GLY A 139 -17.06 6.60 1.63
N GLY A 140 -15.75 6.33 1.71
CA GLY A 140 -14.76 6.87 0.79
C GLY A 140 -13.40 6.19 0.86
N PRO A 141 -12.33 6.84 0.37
CA PRO A 141 -10.97 6.34 0.46
C PRO A 141 -10.54 6.11 1.91
N LEU A 142 -9.89 4.99 2.17
CA LEU A 142 -9.32 4.62 3.47
C LEU A 142 -7.81 4.73 3.47
N ILE A 143 -7.19 4.07 2.51
CA ILE A 143 -5.73 4.05 2.30
C ILE A 143 -5.41 4.08 0.81
N ARG A 144 -4.25 4.63 0.50
CA ARG A 144 -3.74 4.77 -0.87
C ARG A 144 -2.25 4.46 -0.91
N GLY A 145 -1.76 3.95 -2.05
CA GLY A 145 -0.33 3.76 -2.30
C GLY A 145 0.03 3.99 -3.76
N GLN A 146 1.03 4.84 -4.01
CA GLN A 146 1.57 5.07 -5.35
C GLN A 146 2.40 3.87 -5.79
N ILE A 147 2.14 3.35 -6.99
CA ILE A 147 2.91 2.28 -7.60
C ILE A 147 4.17 2.90 -8.20
N LEU A 148 5.34 2.47 -7.71
CA LEU A 148 6.61 3.01 -8.16
C LEU A 148 7.39 1.97 -8.97
N PRO A 149 8.09 2.40 -10.05
CA PRO A 149 8.98 1.51 -10.78
C PRO A 149 10.12 1.02 -9.88
N PRO A 150 10.73 -0.15 -10.15
CA PRO A 150 11.73 -0.77 -9.28
C PRO A 150 12.91 0.14 -8.89
N ALA A 151 13.37 0.97 -9.82
CA ALA A 151 14.45 1.92 -9.57
C ALA A 151 14.06 3.05 -8.60
N ALA A 152 12.76 3.34 -8.47
CA ALA A 152 12.22 4.37 -7.59
C ALA A 152 11.66 3.83 -6.27
N ALA A 153 11.57 2.50 -6.12
CA ALA A 153 11.02 1.87 -4.93
C ALA A 153 11.84 2.18 -3.66
N GLY A 154 13.13 2.49 -3.79
CA GLY A 154 13.98 2.96 -2.69
C GLY A 154 13.83 4.45 -2.39
N ALA A 155 13.17 5.20 -3.26
CA ALA A 155 12.96 6.65 -3.17
C ALA A 155 11.49 7.00 -2.85
N GLN A 156 10.69 6.04 -2.37
CA GLN A 156 9.31 6.34 -1.98
C GLN A 156 9.34 7.47 -0.96
N PRO A 157 8.68 8.63 -1.25
CA PRO A 157 8.62 9.71 -0.28
C PRO A 157 8.08 9.15 1.03
N THR A 158 8.87 9.21 2.08
CA THR A 158 8.36 8.94 3.42
C THR A 158 7.16 9.87 3.60
N PRO A 159 5.98 9.32 3.99
CA PRO A 159 4.86 10.18 4.36
C PRO A 159 5.42 11.24 5.32
N PRO A 160 5.02 12.52 5.21
CA PRO A 160 5.44 13.51 6.19
C PRO A 160 5.17 12.90 7.56
N ILE A 161 6.24 12.75 8.35
CA ILE A 161 6.13 12.28 9.73
C ILE A 161 5.12 13.24 10.35
N PRO A 162 3.97 12.75 10.85
CA PRO A 162 3.04 13.64 11.52
C PRO A 162 3.87 14.38 12.56
N THR A 163 3.98 15.70 12.43
CA THR A 163 4.60 16.53 13.45
C THR A 163 3.97 16.10 14.76
N PRO A 164 4.76 15.65 15.75
CA PRO A 164 4.18 15.27 17.02
C PRO A 164 3.34 16.47 17.46
N PHE A 165 2.05 16.23 17.74
CA PHE A 165 1.21 17.23 18.32
C PHE A 165 2.00 17.82 19.49
N PRO A 166 2.10 19.15 19.63
CA PRO A 166 2.72 19.72 20.82
C PRO A 166 2.05 19.06 22.01
N SER A 167 2.85 18.34 22.80
CA SER A 167 2.36 17.71 24.04
C SER A 167 1.62 18.80 24.81
N PRO A 168 0.40 18.55 25.31
CA PRO A 168 -0.30 19.52 26.12
C PRO A 168 0.68 19.91 27.23
N VAL A 169 1.07 21.18 27.23
CA VAL A 169 1.89 21.74 28.31
C VAL A 169 1.10 21.46 29.58
N PRO A 170 1.63 20.70 30.54
CA PRO A 170 0.94 20.50 31.80
C PRO A 170 0.68 21.90 32.39
N PRO A 171 -0.52 22.18 32.93
CA PRO A 171 -0.79 23.47 33.51
C PRO A 171 0.30 23.72 34.56
N SER A 172 0.99 24.85 34.41
CA SER A 172 1.97 25.30 35.41
C SER A 172 1.25 25.40 36.74
N VAL A 173 1.46 24.42 37.59
CA VAL A 173 1.04 24.52 38.99
C VAL A 173 1.94 25.58 39.58
N SER A 174 1.39 26.81 39.67
CA SER A 174 2.02 27.85 40.44
C SER A 174 2.15 27.33 41.88
N SER A 175 3.36 26.98 42.29
CA SER A 175 3.67 26.72 43.69
C SER A 175 3.20 27.94 44.50
N PRO A 176 2.34 27.78 45.52
CA PRO A 176 2.10 28.84 46.42
C PRO A 176 3.39 29.20 47.13
N SER A 177 3.80 30.46 46.93
CA SER A 177 4.92 31.09 47.59
C SER A 177 4.79 30.88 49.11
N GLN A 178 5.79 30.24 49.71
CA GLN A 178 5.94 30.24 51.14
C GLN A 178 6.30 31.66 51.59
N ALA A 179 5.31 32.37 52.00
CA ALA A 179 5.51 33.58 52.80
C ALA A 179 4.36 33.70 53.80
N GLN A 180 4.67 33.36 55.01
CA GLN A 180 4.20 33.89 56.29
C GLN A 180 3.86 32.78 57.27
N ALA A 181 4.92 32.30 57.87
CA ALA A 181 4.87 31.86 59.31
C ALA A 181 4.97 33.11 60.15
N GLN A 182 3.90 33.51 60.78
CA GLN A 182 3.98 34.27 62.08
C GLN A 182 2.65 34.13 62.84
N ALA A 183 2.78 33.42 63.89
CA ALA A 183 2.17 33.48 65.20
C ALA A 183 0.92 34.34 65.41
N ALA A 184 -0.14 33.69 65.89
CA ALA A 184 -0.97 34.22 66.94
C ALA A 184 -1.59 33.06 67.74
N VAL A 185 -1.01 32.83 68.88
CA VAL A 185 -1.58 32.08 70.01
C VAL A 185 -2.73 32.87 70.56
N VAL A 186 -3.93 32.31 70.65
CA VAL A 186 -4.90 32.54 71.72
C VAL A 186 -5.88 31.35 71.73
N ALA A 187 -6.00 30.80 72.92
CA ALA A 187 -6.86 29.67 73.30
C ALA A 187 -8.28 30.19 73.75
N PRO A 188 -9.03 29.33 74.43
CA PRO A 188 -10.08 28.46 73.93
C PRO A 188 -11.45 28.82 74.40
N ARG A 189 -12.54 28.26 73.90
CA ARG A 189 -13.79 27.95 74.62
C ARG A 189 -14.95 27.83 73.66
N GLY A 190 -15.68 26.73 73.84
CA GLY A 190 -17.04 26.67 73.39
C GLY A 190 -17.47 25.18 73.07
N LEU A 191 -17.70 24.47 74.14
CA LEU A 191 -18.41 23.20 74.13
C LEU A 191 -19.87 23.50 73.79
N ILE A 192 -20.40 22.96 72.72
CA ILE A 192 -21.87 22.90 72.53
C ILE A 192 -22.22 21.50 72.01
N THR A 193 -22.96 20.80 72.84
CA THR A 193 -23.62 19.53 72.68
C THR A 193 -24.57 19.43 71.49
N PRO A 194 -24.76 18.23 70.93
CA PRO A 194 -25.76 18.00 69.91
C PRO A 194 -27.14 17.77 70.57
N PRO A 195 -28.24 18.17 69.92
CA PRO A 195 -29.51 17.63 70.27
C PRO A 195 -29.83 16.35 69.48
N SER A 196 -30.27 15.41 70.22
CA SER A 196 -30.77 14.12 69.86
C SER A 196 -32.21 14.19 69.31
N THR A 197 -32.53 13.19 68.43
CA THR A 197 -33.81 12.46 68.40
C THR A 197 -35.07 13.08 67.84
N GLY A 198 -35.65 12.38 66.93
CA GLY A 198 -37.03 12.43 66.53
C GLY A 198 -37.20 11.75 65.16
N ASP A 199 -37.27 10.52 65.03
CA ASP A 199 -38.35 9.53 65.10
C ASP A 199 -39.66 9.90 64.41
N ALA A 200 -40.11 8.92 63.63
CA ALA A 200 -41.47 8.63 63.19
C ALA A 200 -42.01 9.31 61.92
N GLY A 201 -42.42 8.42 61.04
CA GLY A 201 -43.40 8.73 60.03
C GLY A 201 -43.53 7.73 58.87
N LEU A 202 -43.86 6.48 59.22
CA LEU A 202 -44.47 5.53 58.33
C LEU A 202 -45.74 6.09 57.70
N LYS A 203 -45.92 6.02 56.34
CA LYS A 203 -47.20 5.63 55.77
C LYS A 203 -47.08 5.19 54.32
N ARG A 204 -47.59 4.00 54.11
CA ARG A 204 -47.93 3.34 52.84
C ARG A 204 -49.06 4.07 52.11
N ARG A 205 -48.97 4.14 50.83
CA ARG A 205 -50.00 3.62 49.90
C ARG A 205 -49.35 3.41 48.53
#